data_ca9358849654e6e81ae80f8c93268f2c
#
_entry.id   ca9358849654e6e81ae80f8c93268f2c
#
_cell.length_a   1.000
_cell.length_b   1.000
_cell.length_c   1.000
_cell.angle_alpha   90.00
_cell.angle_beta   90.00
_cell.angle_gamma   90.00
#
_symmetry.space_group_name_H-M   'P 1'
#
loop_
_entity.id
_entity.type
_entity.pdbx_description
1 polymer ?
#
loop_
_entity_poly.entity_id
_entity_poly.type
_entity_poly.pdbx_seq_one_letter_code
_entity_poly.pdbx_strand_id
1 'polypeptide(L)' 'MNVRIIKPDSTLYEGPAKLMQLPGTNGLFELMENHAPIISALKKGVLRLVVKEGEEQKFDIRGGVIKGQQNDILIMVQ' A
#
# COMPACT_ATOMS: atom_id res chain seq x y z
N MET A 1 9.21 -1.24 -6.48
CA MET A 1 8.49 -2.37 -5.87
C MET A 1 7.21 -2.65 -6.62
N ASN A 2 6.77 -3.90 -6.62
CA ASN A 2 5.52 -4.30 -7.23
C ASN A 2 4.43 -4.28 -6.19
N VAL A 3 3.32 -3.62 -6.50
CA VAL A 3 2.23 -3.41 -5.55
C VAL A 3 0.93 -3.93 -6.12
N ARG A 4 0.19 -4.68 -5.29
CA ARG A 4 -1.18 -5.08 -5.57
C ARG A 4 -2.06 -4.61 -4.42
N ILE A 5 -3.09 -3.85 -4.78
CA ILE A 5 -4.10 -3.40 -3.82
C ILE A 5 -5.41 -4.07 -4.23
N ILE A 6 -5.90 -4.96 -3.39
CA ILE A 6 -7.07 -5.77 -3.74
C ILE A 6 -8.19 -5.65 -2.71
N LYS A 7 -9.41 -5.78 -3.19
CA LYS A 7 -10.62 -6.02 -2.41
C LYS A 7 -11.07 -7.46 -2.67
N PRO A 8 -12.02 -7.98 -1.87
CA PRO A 8 -12.49 -9.34 -2.11
C PRO A 8 -12.97 -9.61 -3.53
N ASP A 9 -13.55 -8.61 -4.19
CA ASP A 9 -14.18 -8.76 -5.50
C ASP A 9 -13.49 -7.98 -6.62
N SER A 10 -12.39 -7.28 -6.35
CA SER A 10 -11.79 -6.45 -7.37
C SER A 10 -10.33 -6.13 -7.06
N THR A 11 -9.61 -5.70 -8.07
CA THR A 11 -8.25 -5.20 -7.94
C THR A 11 -8.29 -3.69 -8.14
N LEU A 12 -7.83 -2.94 -7.14
CA LEU A 12 -7.80 -1.47 -7.23
C LEU A 12 -6.56 -0.97 -7.95
N TYR A 13 -5.45 -1.67 -7.79
CA TYR A 13 -4.21 -1.30 -8.42
C TYR A 13 -3.30 -2.52 -8.53
N GLU A 14 -2.57 -2.60 -9.61
CA GLU A 14 -1.51 -3.61 -9.77
C GLU A 14 -0.44 -3.01 -10.67
N GLY A 15 0.76 -2.92 -10.16
CA GLY A 15 1.85 -2.36 -10.94
C GLY A 15 3.00 -1.86 -10.06
N PRO A 16 3.93 -1.11 -10.66
CA PRO A 16 5.09 -0.61 -9.94
C PRO A 16 4.74 0.56 -9.05
N ALA A 17 5.53 0.74 -8.00
CA ALA A 17 5.47 1.93 -7.16
C ALA A 17 6.85 2.24 -6.63
N LYS A 18 7.09 3.52 -6.43
CA LYS A 18 8.33 4.05 -5.91
C LYS A 18 8.25 4.27 -4.41
N LEU A 19 7.07 4.70 -3.95
CA LEU A 19 6.81 5.03 -2.56
C LEU A 19 5.34 4.82 -2.26
N MET A 20 5.05 4.40 -1.04
CA MET A 20 3.68 4.30 -0.53
C MET A 20 3.60 4.93 0.84
N GLN A 21 2.51 5.63 1.11
CA GLN A 21 2.17 6.11 2.43
C GLN A 21 0.86 5.46 2.86
N LEU A 22 0.85 4.87 4.05
CA LEU A 22 -0.26 4.02 4.49
C LEU A 22 -0.75 4.43 5.88
N PRO A 23 -2.08 4.36 6.10
CA PRO A 23 -2.64 4.65 7.42
C PRO A 23 -2.58 3.40 8.31
N GLY A 24 -1.44 3.18 8.96
CA GLY A 24 -1.30 2.09 9.90
C GLY A 24 -2.10 2.32 11.18
N THR A 25 -2.43 1.25 11.89
CA THR A 25 -3.19 1.36 13.14
C THR A 25 -2.44 2.18 14.19
N ASN A 26 -1.11 2.22 14.10
CA ASN A 26 -0.28 3.00 15.03
C ASN A 26 0.21 4.31 14.43
N GLY A 27 -0.36 4.73 13.31
CA GLY A 27 0.00 5.97 12.64
C GLY A 27 0.40 5.78 11.20
N LEU A 28 0.57 6.90 10.50
CA LEU A 28 1.02 6.88 9.12
C LEU A 28 2.45 6.35 9.03
N PHE A 29 2.70 5.55 8.01
CA PHE A 29 4.06 5.10 7.73
C PHE A 29 4.29 5.04 6.22
N GLU A 30 5.56 5.02 5.83
CA GLU A 30 5.94 4.99 4.42
C GLU A 30 6.77 3.75 4.11
N LEU A 31 6.60 3.24 2.90
CA LEU A 31 7.44 2.19 2.35
C LEU A 31 8.09 2.70 1.08
N MET A 32 9.37 2.41 0.94
CA MET A 32 10.15 2.69 -0.26
C MET A 32 10.81 1.41 -0.72
N GLU A 33 11.45 1.44 -1.88
CA GLU A 33 12.15 0.27 -2.40
C GLU A 33 13.16 -0.26 -1.39
N ASN A 34 13.33 -1.57 -1.38
CA ASN A 34 14.25 -2.26 -0.48
C ASN A 34 13.87 -2.17 1.00
N HIS A 35 12.56 -2.00 1.27
CA HIS A 35 12.06 -2.00 2.65
C HIS A 35 12.25 -3.37 3.30
N ALA A 36 12.28 -3.40 4.62
CA ALA A 36 12.28 -4.65 5.36
C ALA A 36 10.92 -5.36 5.21
N PRO A 37 10.88 -6.68 5.36
CA PRO A 37 9.60 -7.40 5.37
C PRO A 37 8.66 -6.81 6.42
N ILE A 38 7.38 -6.72 6.06
CA ILE A 38 6.38 -6.10 6.93
C ILE A 38 5.05 -6.83 6.84
N ILE A 39 4.38 -6.97 7.98
CA ILE A 39 2.97 -7.33 8.07
C ILE A 39 2.37 -6.34 9.04
N SER A 40 1.35 -5.60 8.61
CA SER A 40 0.76 -4.58 9.47
C SER A 40 -0.71 -4.42 9.15
N ALA A 41 -1.48 -4.07 10.19
CA ALA A 41 -2.89 -3.73 10.03
C ALA A 41 -3.01 -2.26 9.65
N LEU A 42 -3.98 -1.97 8.81
CA LEU A 42 -4.30 -0.63 8.35
C LEU A 42 -5.64 -0.20 8.91
N LYS A 43 -5.77 1.08 9.23
CA LYS A 43 -7.02 1.66 9.68
C LYS A 43 -7.65 2.47 8.55
N LYS A 44 -8.85 2.98 8.79
CA LYS A 44 -9.52 3.88 7.86
C LYS A 44 -8.62 5.08 7.58
N GLY A 45 -8.48 5.43 6.32
CA GLY A 45 -7.68 6.57 5.92
C GLY A 45 -7.38 6.55 4.43
N VAL A 46 -6.40 7.34 4.04
CA VAL A 46 -5.98 7.46 2.65
C VAL A 46 -4.65 6.76 2.45
N LEU A 47 -4.62 5.86 1.48
CA LEU A 47 -3.41 5.21 1.01
C LEU A 47 -2.91 6.03 -0.18
N ARG A 48 -1.68 6.50 -0.12
CA ARG A 48 -1.07 7.28 -1.19
C ARG A 48 0.03 6.47 -1.86
N LEU A 49 -0.02 6.40 -3.17
CA LEU A 49 0.90 5.61 -3.97
C LEU A 49 1.59 6.54 -4.97
N VAL A 50 2.91 6.56 -4.95
CA VAL A 50 3.70 7.30 -5.93
C VAL A 50 4.28 6.28 -6.89
N VAL A 51 3.81 6.31 -8.13
CA VAL A 51 4.28 5.39 -9.17
C VAL A 51 5.65 5.84 -9.67
N LYS A 52 5.75 7.11 -10.00
CA LYS A 52 6.98 7.76 -10.42
C LYS A 52 6.84 9.24 -10.11
N GLU A 53 7.90 9.99 -10.30
CA GLU A 53 7.88 11.42 -10.04
C GLU A 53 6.76 12.08 -10.83
N GLY A 54 5.92 12.84 -10.13
CA GLY A 54 4.78 13.52 -10.71
C GLY A 54 3.55 12.66 -10.96
N GLU A 55 3.60 11.35 -10.70
CA GLU A 55 2.47 10.45 -10.86
C GLU A 55 2.09 9.81 -9.55
N GLU A 56 0.95 10.20 -9.01
CA GLU A 56 0.49 9.80 -7.69
C GLU A 56 -0.97 9.37 -7.75
N GLN A 57 -1.32 8.33 -7.00
CA GLN A 57 -2.69 7.86 -6.85
C GLN A 57 -3.04 7.79 -5.38
N LYS A 58 -4.30 8.05 -5.07
CA LYS A 58 -4.82 7.99 -3.71
C LYS A 58 -6.03 7.08 -3.66
N PHE A 59 -6.14 6.31 -2.58
CA PHE A 59 -7.24 5.38 -2.38
C PHE A 59 -7.79 5.58 -0.98
N ASP A 60 -9.10 5.79 -0.87
CA ASP A 60 -9.77 5.79 0.43
C ASP A 60 -10.03 4.35 0.82
N ILE A 61 -9.54 3.97 2.00
CA ILE A 61 -9.74 2.62 2.51
C ILE A 61 -10.40 2.67 3.88
N ARG A 62 -11.15 1.63 4.20
CA ARG A 62 -11.81 1.49 5.50
C ARG A 62 -10.97 0.73 6.50
N GLY A 63 -9.93 0.09 6.04
CA GLY A 63 -9.04 -0.74 6.81
C GLY A 63 -8.47 -1.81 5.93
N GLY A 64 -7.60 -2.64 6.49
CA GLY A 64 -6.99 -3.71 5.72
C GLY A 64 -5.72 -4.23 6.34
N VAL A 65 -4.98 -4.98 5.56
CA VAL A 65 -3.71 -5.57 5.96
C VAL A 65 -2.72 -5.41 4.82
N ILE A 66 -1.49 -5.07 5.18
CA ILE A 66 -0.40 -5.04 4.21
C ILE A 66 0.59 -6.16 4.55
N LYS A 67 1.04 -6.84 3.51
CA LYS A 67 2.12 -7.81 3.61
C LYS A 67 3.14 -7.48 2.55
N GLY A 68 4.35 -7.14 2.99
CA GLY A 68 5.46 -6.81 2.09
C GLY A 68 6.62 -7.73 2.32
N GLN A 69 7.20 -8.23 1.23
CA GLN A 69 8.35 -9.10 1.27
C GLN A 69 9.24 -8.77 0.09
N GLN A 70 10.49 -8.37 0.37
CA GLN A 70 11.39 -7.89 -0.65
C GLN A 70 10.72 -6.72 -1.39
N ASN A 71 10.60 -6.79 -2.72
CA ASN A 71 9.95 -5.72 -3.48
C ASN A 71 8.53 -6.07 -3.92
N ASP A 72 7.91 -7.04 -3.26
CA ASP A 72 6.53 -7.45 -3.54
C ASP A 72 5.63 -7.05 -2.39
N ILE A 73 4.61 -6.24 -2.68
CA ILE A 73 3.69 -5.72 -1.69
C ILE A 73 2.27 -6.15 -2.04
N LEU A 74 1.60 -6.77 -1.08
CA LEU A 74 0.19 -7.10 -1.19
C LEU A 74 -0.58 -6.35 -0.13
N ILE A 75 -1.60 -5.59 -0.56
CA ILE A 75 -2.48 -4.85 0.33
C ILE A 75 -3.90 -5.34 0.09
N MET A 76 -4.50 -5.90 1.14
CA MET A 76 -5.89 -6.34 1.11
C MET A 76 -6.71 -5.34 1.88
N VAL A 77 -7.66 -4.69 1.22
CA VAL A 77 -8.48 -3.62 1.82
C VAL A 77 -9.95 -3.99 1.81
N GLN A 78 -10.65 -3.32 2.71
CA GLN A 78 -12.10 -3.46 2.82
C GLN A 78 -12.79 -2.33 2.07
#